data_d6f2b0af7a8ae0e05bab72cd20b27899
#
_entry.id   d6f2b0af7a8ae0e05bab72cd20b27899
#
_cell.length_a   1.000
_cell.length_b   1.000
_cell.length_c   1.000
_cell.angle_alpha   90.00
_cell.angle_beta   90.00
_cell.angle_gamma   90.00
#
_symmetry.space_group_name_H-M   'P 1'
#
loop_
_entity.id
_entity.type
_entity.pdbx_description
1 polymer ?
#
loop_
_entity_poly.entity_id
_entity_poly.type
_entity_poly.pdbx_seq_one_letter_code
_entity_poly.pdbx_strand_id
1 'polypeptide(L)'
;MPSQFGTHSIHRHLAKVGAFITSVVGGVFLTALLGVSLVSSREELLDSTAALASVLASNLTASVVFRDPGTAYELMRGLDSAPGVISARLTLPDGSDFADYDRADSSLEAAADSGYAETLTVPVQLEGEQIASLSVAVNLWPVYERLIWVSVLAGLLWLVGILAAYLLSRALNARVTEPLAALAAIMSEVTER
;
A
#
# COMPACT_ATOMS: atom_id res chain seq x y z
N MET A 1 7.53 -5.22 -62.52
CA MET A 1 6.94 -5.81 -61.32
C MET A 1 7.55 -5.12 -60.10
N PRO A 2 6.92 -4.16 -59.49
CA PRO A 2 7.41 -3.61 -58.21
C PRO A 2 6.65 -4.26 -57.04
N SER A 3 7.42 -4.68 -56.09
CA SER A 3 7.10 -5.41 -54.88
C SER A 3 6.14 -4.65 -53.96
N GLN A 4 4.90 -5.09 -53.84
CA GLN A 4 3.89 -4.60 -52.87
C GLN A 4 3.98 -5.33 -51.50
N PHE A 5 5.19 -5.59 -50.99
CA PHE A 5 5.39 -6.32 -49.76
C PHE A 5 6.00 -5.44 -48.67
N GLY A 6 5.33 -4.43 -48.15
CA GLY A 6 6.01 -3.69 -47.10
C GLY A 6 5.15 -2.91 -46.10
N THR A 7 4.02 -2.40 -46.47
CA THR A 7 3.32 -1.42 -45.62
C THR A 7 2.40 -2.04 -44.56
N HIS A 8 1.82 -3.20 -44.82
CA HIS A 8 0.90 -3.86 -43.88
C HIS A 8 1.57 -4.46 -42.66
N SER A 9 2.87 -4.84 -42.72
CA SER A 9 3.59 -5.41 -41.60
C SER A 9 4.09 -4.33 -40.63
N ILE A 10 4.45 -3.15 -41.14
CA ILE A 10 5.05 -2.07 -40.34
C ILE A 10 4.03 -1.46 -39.38
N HIS A 11 2.81 -1.18 -39.82
CA HIS A 11 1.76 -0.64 -38.97
C HIS A 11 1.32 -1.60 -37.84
N ARG A 12 1.29 -2.90 -38.13
CA ARG A 12 1.01 -3.91 -37.11
C ARG A 12 2.12 -4.01 -36.05
N HIS A 13 3.38 -3.85 -36.48
CA HIS A 13 4.52 -3.83 -35.57
C HIS A 13 4.53 -2.54 -34.70
N LEU A 14 4.27 -1.38 -35.28
CA LEU A 14 4.19 -0.12 -34.56
C LEU A 14 3.09 -0.13 -33.47
N ALA A 15 1.89 -0.61 -33.82
CA ALA A 15 0.80 -0.71 -32.85
C ALA A 15 1.10 -1.68 -31.70
N LYS A 16 1.75 -2.82 -31.98
CA LYS A 16 2.18 -3.76 -30.94
C LYS A 16 3.28 -3.18 -30.06
N VAL A 17 4.26 -2.50 -30.64
CA VAL A 17 5.34 -1.85 -29.90
C VAL A 17 4.79 -0.72 -29.04
N GLY A 18 3.89 0.12 -29.57
CA GLY A 18 3.25 1.17 -28.80
C GLY A 18 2.44 0.62 -27.61
N ALA A 19 1.61 -0.41 -27.84
CA ALA A 19 0.85 -1.06 -26.79
C ALA A 19 1.77 -1.71 -25.71
N PHE A 20 2.87 -2.32 -26.14
CA PHE A 20 3.86 -2.90 -25.24
C PHE A 20 4.55 -1.84 -24.38
N ILE A 21 5.02 -0.75 -24.98
CA ILE A 21 5.68 0.35 -24.25
C ILE A 21 4.69 0.96 -23.24
N THR A 22 3.46 1.26 -23.66
CA THR A 22 2.44 1.82 -22.76
C THR A 22 2.12 0.87 -21.62
N SER A 23 2.08 -0.43 -21.88
CA SER A 23 1.86 -1.46 -20.86
C SER A 23 3.00 -1.54 -19.86
N VAL A 24 4.25 -1.51 -20.33
CA VAL A 24 5.44 -1.54 -19.48
C VAL A 24 5.52 -0.28 -18.61
N VAL A 25 5.35 0.90 -19.23
CA VAL A 25 5.38 2.18 -18.51
C VAL A 25 4.26 2.25 -17.48
N GLY A 26 3.04 1.84 -17.83
CA GLY A 26 1.91 1.78 -16.91
C GLY A 26 2.15 0.81 -15.75
N GLY A 27 2.72 -0.36 -16.02
CA GLY A 27 3.07 -1.34 -14.99
C GLY A 27 4.13 -0.82 -14.01
N VAL A 28 5.19 -0.19 -14.52
CA VAL A 28 6.24 0.42 -13.68
C VAL A 28 5.66 1.54 -12.81
N PHE A 29 4.84 2.40 -13.40
CA PHE A 29 4.20 3.50 -12.67
C PHE A 29 3.25 2.99 -11.57
N LEU A 30 2.46 1.95 -11.87
CA LEU A 30 1.59 1.31 -10.90
C LEU A 30 2.38 0.72 -9.72
N THR A 31 3.47 0.00 -10.02
CA THR A 31 4.33 -0.59 -9.00
C THR A 31 4.98 0.48 -8.11
N ALA A 32 5.44 1.58 -8.70
CA ALA A 32 6.01 2.71 -7.97
C ALA A 32 4.98 3.37 -7.04
N LEU A 33 3.74 3.61 -7.54
CA LEU A 33 2.65 4.16 -6.75
C LEU A 33 2.29 3.29 -5.55
N LEU A 34 2.20 1.96 -5.76
CA LEU A 34 1.91 1.01 -4.69
C LEU A 34 3.04 0.98 -3.65
N GLY A 35 4.30 1.05 -4.09
CA GLY A 35 5.45 1.12 -3.19
C GLY A 35 5.44 2.37 -2.31
N VAL A 36 5.18 3.54 -2.90
CA VAL A 36 5.06 4.80 -2.14
C VAL A 36 3.89 4.75 -1.16
N SER A 37 2.74 4.23 -1.59
CA SER A 37 1.55 4.09 -0.73
C SER A 37 1.82 3.19 0.48
N LEU A 38 2.57 2.11 0.30
CA LEU A 38 2.94 1.20 1.39
C LEU A 38 3.79 1.91 2.45
N VAL A 39 4.85 2.60 2.00
CA VAL A 39 5.76 3.31 2.91
C VAL A 39 5.00 4.40 3.68
N SER A 40 4.24 5.24 2.98
CA SER A 40 3.46 6.32 3.61
C SER A 40 2.45 5.80 4.63
N SER A 41 1.72 4.73 4.31
CA SER A 41 0.70 4.20 5.24
C SER A 41 1.31 3.60 6.49
N ARG A 42 2.49 2.97 6.37
CA ARG A 42 3.24 2.45 7.52
C ARG A 42 3.73 3.59 8.41
N GLU A 43 4.37 4.60 7.82
CA GLU A 43 4.88 5.77 8.56
C GLU A 43 3.73 6.50 9.28
N GLU A 44 2.61 6.76 8.61
CA GLU A 44 1.45 7.42 9.19
C GLU A 44 0.88 6.65 10.41
N LEU A 45 0.80 5.31 10.33
CA LEU A 45 0.35 4.49 11.46
C LEU A 45 1.33 4.57 12.63
N LEU A 46 2.63 4.46 12.38
CA LEU A 46 3.66 4.52 13.42
C LEU A 46 3.71 5.90 14.06
N ASP A 47 3.65 6.98 13.27
CA ASP A 47 3.67 8.36 13.77
C ASP A 47 2.42 8.66 14.62
N SER A 48 1.24 8.23 14.17
CA SER A 48 0.00 8.43 14.93
C SER A 48 0.02 7.65 16.24
N THR A 49 0.54 6.42 16.24
CA THR A 49 0.68 5.61 17.44
C THR A 49 1.75 6.18 18.39
N ALA A 50 2.88 6.67 17.85
CA ALA A 50 3.91 7.33 18.65
C ALA A 50 3.38 8.60 19.34
N ALA A 51 2.57 9.39 18.64
CA ALA A 51 1.92 10.56 19.22
C ALA A 51 0.97 10.18 20.37
N LEU A 52 0.12 9.16 20.16
CA LEU A 52 -0.77 8.64 21.22
C LEU A 52 0.01 8.07 22.40
N ALA A 53 1.06 7.29 22.14
CA ALA A 53 1.92 6.73 23.18
C ALA A 53 2.65 7.83 23.98
N SER A 54 3.07 8.92 23.33
CA SER A 54 3.68 10.07 23.99
C SER A 54 2.72 10.79 24.93
N VAL A 55 1.49 11.02 24.50
CA VAL A 55 0.43 11.60 25.37
C VAL A 55 0.12 10.67 26.52
N LEU A 56 0.02 9.38 26.28
CA LEU A 56 -0.23 8.39 27.33
C LEU A 56 0.95 8.33 28.30
N ALA A 57 2.19 8.32 27.84
CA ALA A 57 3.39 8.33 28.66
C ALA A 57 3.41 9.54 29.63
N SER A 58 3.01 10.72 29.13
CA SER A 58 2.86 11.91 29.97
C SER A 58 1.79 11.74 31.07
N ASN A 59 0.66 11.10 30.76
CA ASN A 59 -0.40 10.84 31.74
C ASN A 59 -0.01 9.75 32.75
N LEU A 60 0.81 8.77 32.33
CA LEU A 60 1.30 7.69 33.19
C LEU A 60 2.32 8.14 34.23
N THR A 61 2.94 9.32 34.04
CA THR A 61 3.93 9.86 34.96
C THR A 61 3.42 9.89 36.42
N ALA A 62 2.19 10.35 36.63
CA ALA A 62 1.59 10.40 37.97
C ALA A 62 1.41 8.99 38.55
N SER A 63 0.93 8.03 37.80
CA SER A 63 0.72 6.64 38.26
C SER A 63 2.04 5.99 38.68
N VAL A 64 3.13 6.24 37.95
CA VAL A 64 4.48 5.73 38.32
C VAL A 64 4.97 6.36 39.60
N VAL A 65 4.85 7.69 39.74
CA VAL A 65 5.29 8.44 40.92
C VAL A 65 4.53 7.99 42.18
N PHE A 66 3.21 7.81 42.08
CA PHE A 66 2.37 7.37 43.18
C PHE A 66 2.36 5.86 43.40
N ARG A 67 3.09 5.11 42.58
CA ARG A 67 3.14 3.64 42.60
C ARG A 67 1.75 2.99 42.53
N ASP A 68 0.90 3.50 41.64
CA ASP A 68 -0.45 3.01 41.40
C ASP A 68 -0.55 2.29 40.06
N PRO A 69 -0.29 0.96 40.01
CA PRO A 69 -0.40 0.18 38.78
C PRO A 69 -1.84 0.03 38.30
N GLY A 70 -2.84 0.16 39.22
CA GLY A 70 -4.25 0.10 38.84
C GLY A 70 -4.65 1.28 37.96
N THR A 71 -4.33 2.49 38.35
CA THR A 71 -4.54 3.70 37.54
C THR A 71 -3.74 3.64 36.24
N ALA A 72 -2.49 3.11 36.28
CA ALA A 72 -1.72 2.92 35.04
C ALA A 72 -2.43 1.98 34.07
N TYR A 73 -2.95 0.85 34.53
CA TYR A 73 -3.72 -0.09 33.69
C TYR A 73 -4.96 0.56 33.10
N GLU A 74 -5.76 1.29 33.85
CA GLU A 74 -6.96 1.98 33.37
C GLU A 74 -6.62 3.03 32.31
N LEU A 75 -5.52 3.75 32.46
CA LEU A 75 -5.05 4.69 31.45
C LEU A 75 -4.62 3.97 30.16
N MET A 76 -3.87 2.85 30.28
CA MET A 76 -3.45 2.05 29.13
C MET A 76 -4.64 1.37 28.43
N ARG A 77 -5.70 1.04 29.16
CA ARG A 77 -6.94 0.52 28.59
C ARG A 77 -7.60 1.51 27.59
N GLY A 78 -7.32 2.81 27.72
CA GLY A 78 -7.73 3.80 26.73
C GLY A 78 -7.19 3.53 25.34
N LEU A 79 -6.09 2.75 25.20
CA LEU A 79 -5.56 2.28 23.90
C LEU A 79 -6.47 1.27 23.19
N ASP A 80 -7.50 0.75 23.87
CA ASP A 80 -8.48 -0.16 23.27
C ASP A 80 -9.19 0.46 22.05
N SER A 81 -9.34 1.77 22.05
CA SER A 81 -9.91 2.53 20.92
C SER A 81 -8.90 2.83 19.80
N ALA A 82 -7.60 2.63 20.04
CA ALA A 82 -6.58 2.91 19.06
C ALA A 82 -6.46 1.76 18.02
N PRO A 83 -6.54 2.05 16.72
CA PRO A 83 -6.46 1.02 15.70
C PRO A 83 -5.05 0.40 15.67
N GLY A 84 -5.00 -0.92 15.66
CA GLY A 84 -3.74 -1.66 15.50
C GLY A 84 -2.96 -1.90 16.78
N VAL A 85 -3.27 -1.29 17.93
CA VAL A 85 -2.59 -1.58 19.19
C VAL A 85 -2.95 -2.98 19.67
N ILE A 86 -1.92 -3.82 19.92
CA ILE A 86 -2.06 -5.19 20.41
C ILE A 86 -1.92 -5.20 21.93
N SER A 87 -0.82 -4.65 22.42
CA SER A 87 -0.50 -4.62 23.83
C SER A 87 0.30 -3.37 24.18
N ALA A 88 0.28 -3.02 25.48
CA ALA A 88 1.10 -1.95 26.01
C ALA A 88 1.71 -2.41 27.34
N ARG A 89 3.01 -2.19 27.52
CA ARG A 89 3.74 -2.55 28.73
C ARG A 89 4.48 -1.35 29.28
N LEU A 90 4.31 -1.11 30.56
CA LEU A 90 5.02 -0.08 31.32
C LEU A 90 6.08 -0.74 32.18
N THR A 91 7.35 -0.46 31.86
CA THR A 91 8.51 -1.07 32.55
C THR A 91 9.29 0.01 33.32
N LEU A 92 9.67 -0.28 34.54
CA LEU A 92 10.50 0.59 35.38
C LEU A 92 11.98 0.53 34.96
N PRO A 93 12.83 1.49 35.37
CA PRO A 93 14.25 1.51 35.03
C PRO A 93 15.04 0.29 35.53
N ASP A 94 14.53 -0.39 36.57
CA ASP A 94 15.11 -1.64 37.08
C ASP A 94 14.76 -2.88 36.26
N GLY A 95 13.97 -2.71 35.19
CA GLY A 95 13.51 -3.78 34.32
C GLY A 95 12.27 -4.52 34.83
N SER A 96 11.67 -4.11 35.93
CA SER A 96 10.43 -4.71 36.44
C SER A 96 9.21 -4.17 35.67
N ASP A 97 8.26 -5.05 35.39
CA ASP A 97 6.97 -4.67 34.82
C ASP A 97 6.11 -3.99 35.89
N PHE A 98 5.65 -2.77 35.60
CA PHE A 98 4.81 -1.99 36.47
C PHE A 98 3.33 -2.19 36.20
N ALA A 99 2.95 -2.16 34.93
CA ALA A 99 1.59 -2.43 34.45
C ALA A 99 1.65 -3.01 33.05
N ASP A 100 0.76 -3.93 32.77
CA ASP A 100 0.67 -4.61 31.46
C ASP A 100 -0.79 -4.59 30.99
N TYR A 101 -0.99 -4.18 29.74
CA TYR A 101 -2.28 -4.18 29.07
C TYR A 101 -2.19 -5.05 27.83
N ASP A 102 -3.06 -6.03 27.73
CA ASP A 102 -3.17 -6.91 26.60
C ASP A 102 -4.60 -6.89 26.06
N ARG A 103 -4.74 -6.69 24.75
CA ARG A 103 -6.04 -6.70 24.10
C ARG A 103 -6.48 -8.15 23.93
N ALA A 104 -7.58 -8.52 24.57
CA ALA A 104 -8.15 -9.88 24.56
C ALA A 104 -8.79 -10.23 23.19
N ASP A 105 -8.04 -10.11 22.11
CA ASP A 105 -8.47 -10.47 20.76
C ASP A 105 -7.51 -11.49 20.16
N SER A 106 -7.96 -12.75 20.05
CA SER A 106 -7.18 -13.88 19.53
C SER A 106 -6.63 -13.69 18.11
N SER A 107 -7.21 -12.76 17.33
CA SER A 107 -6.71 -12.40 16.01
C SER A 107 -5.40 -11.60 16.08
N LEU A 108 -5.15 -10.94 17.20
CA LEU A 108 -3.97 -10.12 17.45
C LEU A 108 -2.79 -10.94 17.99
N GLU A 109 -3.04 -12.01 18.76
CA GLU A 109 -1.99 -12.96 19.16
C GLU A 109 -1.37 -13.64 17.93
N ALA A 110 -2.21 -14.04 16.97
CA ALA A 110 -1.74 -14.58 15.69
C ALA A 110 -0.91 -13.57 14.87
N ALA A 111 -1.18 -12.27 15.00
CA ALA A 111 -0.41 -11.22 14.34
C ALA A 111 0.93 -10.95 15.03
N ALA A 112 1.01 -11.04 16.35
CA ALA A 112 2.25 -10.94 17.11
C ALA A 112 3.23 -12.07 16.71
N ASP A 113 2.72 -13.27 16.49
CA ASP A 113 3.51 -14.45 16.10
C ASP A 113 3.90 -14.45 14.61
N SER A 114 3.20 -13.68 13.77
CA SER A 114 3.39 -13.63 12.31
C SER A 114 4.50 -12.70 11.83
N GLY A 115 5.17 -11.96 12.73
CA GLY A 115 6.23 -11.00 12.39
C GLY A 115 5.71 -9.66 11.83
N TYR A 116 4.41 -9.39 11.87
CA TYR A 116 3.80 -8.11 11.47
C TYR A 116 3.55 -7.17 12.66
N ALA A 117 4.07 -7.49 13.84
CA ALA A 117 4.03 -6.61 15.01
C ALA A 117 5.30 -5.76 15.09
N GLU A 118 5.13 -4.47 15.30
CA GLU A 118 6.23 -3.54 15.57
C GLU A 118 6.05 -2.94 16.98
N THR A 119 7.14 -2.87 17.74
CA THR A 119 7.11 -2.32 19.09
C THR A 119 7.69 -0.93 19.12
N LEU A 120 6.90 0.03 19.57
CA LEU A 120 7.30 1.41 19.81
C LEU A 120 7.58 1.59 21.29
N THR A 121 8.74 2.12 21.64
CA THR A 121 9.09 2.44 23.03
C THR A 121 9.20 3.94 23.20
N VAL A 122 8.43 4.47 24.16
CA VAL A 122 8.41 5.89 24.52
C VAL A 122 8.82 6.04 25.97
N PRO A 123 9.78 6.94 26.30
CA PRO A 123 10.19 7.17 27.68
C PRO A 123 9.09 7.93 28.45
N VAL A 124 8.80 7.48 29.66
CA VAL A 124 8.00 8.23 30.63
C VAL A 124 8.96 9.08 31.47
N GLN A 125 8.80 10.40 31.38
CA GLN A 125 9.74 11.35 31.97
C GLN A 125 9.07 12.19 33.04
N LEU A 126 9.83 12.50 34.09
CA LEU A 126 9.49 13.46 35.14
C LEU A 126 10.64 14.48 35.23
N GLU A 127 10.37 15.75 35.00
CA GLU A 127 11.38 16.84 35.07
C GLU A 127 12.65 16.58 34.22
N GLY A 128 12.49 15.79 33.10
CA GLY A 128 13.59 15.46 32.17
C GLY A 128 14.34 14.16 32.57
N GLU A 129 14.03 13.52 33.67
CA GLU A 129 14.55 12.22 34.04
C GLU A 129 13.59 11.09 33.60
N GLN A 130 14.12 10.04 33.04
CA GLN A 130 13.32 8.87 32.66
C GLN A 130 13.02 8.01 33.86
N ILE A 131 11.73 7.93 34.23
CA ILE A 131 11.25 7.16 35.39
C ILE A 131 10.62 5.82 35.00
N ALA A 132 10.24 5.64 33.73
CA ALA A 132 9.74 4.37 33.18
C ALA A 132 9.86 4.38 31.65
N SER A 133 9.55 3.24 31.02
CA SER A 133 9.41 3.13 29.56
C SER A 133 8.07 2.49 29.23
N LEU A 134 7.33 3.12 28.33
CA LEU A 134 6.10 2.59 27.75
C LEU A 134 6.43 1.93 26.40
N SER A 135 6.24 0.63 26.33
CA SER A 135 6.37 -0.13 25.08
C SER A 135 4.98 -0.49 24.56
N VAL A 136 4.68 -0.09 23.32
CA VAL A 136 3.38 -0.34 22.66
C VAL A 136 3.62 -1.21 21.45
N ALA A 137 3.00 -2.38 21.41
CA ALA A 137 3.03 -3.28 20.25
C ALA A 137 1.86 -2.97 19.31
N VAL A 138 2.17 -2.81 18.03
CA VAL A 138 1.21 -2.43 16.98
C VAL A 138 1.18 -3.48 15.88
N ASN A 139 -0.02 -3.87 15.45
CA ASN A 139 -0.25 -4.78 14.34
C ASN A 139 -0.27 -4.00 13.00
N LEU A 140 0.63 -4.36 12.12
CA LEU A 140 0.71 -3.80 10.76
C LEU A 140 -0.12 -4.60 9.74
N TRP A 141 -0.70 -5.74 10.11
CA TRP A 141 -1.47 -6.59 9.20
C TRP A 141 -2.61 -5.86 8.47
N PRO A 142 -3.44 -5.02 9.13
CA PRO A 142 -4.51 -4.30 8.44
C PRO A 142 -4.01 -3.38 7.33
N VAL A 143 -2.79 -2.83 7.46
CA VAL A 143 -2.15 -2.02 6.42
C VAL A 143 -1.82 -2.88 5.20
N TYR A 144 -1.25 -4.07 5.42
CA TYR A 144 -0.91 -5.00 4.33
C TYR A 144 -2.14 -5.57 3.66
N GLU A 145 -3.17 -5.94 4.41
CA GLU A 145 -4.44 -6.44 3.87
C GLU A 145 -5.09 -5.41 2.94
N ARG A 146 -5.21 -4.17 3.38
CA ARG A 146 -5.74 -3.07 2.56
C ARG A 146 -4.91 -2.87 1.29
N LEU A 147 -3.59 -2.97 1.39
CA LEU A 147 -2.69 -2.81 0.26
C LEU A 147 -2.87 -3.94 -0.76
N ILE A 148 -3.03 -5.19 -0.32
CA ILE A 148 -3.30 -6.34 -1.20
C ILE A 148 -4.57 -6.09 -2.01
N TRP A 149 -5.66 -5.67 -1.36
CA TRP A 149 -6.92 -5.38 -2.04
C TRP A 149 -6.80 -4.24 -3.06
N VAL A 150 -6.12 -3.14 -2.69
CA VAL A 150 -5.86 -2.03 -3.60
C VAL A 150 -4.99 -2.48 -4.78
N SER A 151 -3.98 -3.31 -4.53
CA SER A 151 -3.09 -3.85 -5.57
C SER A 151 -3.84 -4.76 -6.56
N VAL A 152 -4.71 -5.62 -6.06
CA VAL A 152 -5.55 -6.50 -6.89
C VAL A 152 -6.49 -5.66 -7.76
N LEU A 153 -7.17 -4.68 -7.17
CA LEU A 153 -8.08 -3.78 -7.90
C LEU A 153 -7.34 -2.98 -8.98
N ALA A 154 -6.19 -2.42 -8.63
CA ALA A 154 -5.37 -1.65 -9.55
C ALA A 154 -4.83 -2.53 -10.71
N GLY A 155 -4.40 -3.75 -10.42
CA GLY A 155 -3.99 -4.74 -11.43
C GLY A 155 -5.13 -5.12 -12.37
N LEU A 156 -6.33 -5.31 -11.85
CA LEU A 156 -7.51 -5.63 -12.63
C LEU A 156 -7.91 -4.47 -13.54
N LEU A 157 -7.91 -3.23 -13.05
CA LEU A 157 -8.14 -2.02 -13.84
C LEU A 157 -7.11 -1.87 -14.96
N TRP A 158 -5.84 -2.13 -14.67
CA TRP A 158 -4.78 -2.10 -15.66
C TRP A 158 -4.97 -3.16 -16.76
N LEU A 159 -5.39 -4.37 -16.39
CA LEU A 159 -5.69 -5.45 -17.32
C LEU A 159 -6.88 -5.11 -18.23
N VAL A 160 -7.93 -4.51 -17.67
CA VAL A 160 -9.08 -3.98 -18.43
C VAL A 160 -8.64 -2.88 -19.40
N GLY A 161 -7.75 -1.99 -18.97
CA GLY A 161 -7.17 -0.95 -19.84
C GLY A 161 -6.42 -1.53 -21.03
N ILE A 162 -5.59 -2.54 -20.82
CA ILE A 162 -4.88 -3.25 -21.90
C ILE A 162 -5.88 -3.90 -22.88
N LEU A 163 -6.89 -4.59 -22.35
CA LEU A 163 -7.91 -5.24 -23.15
C LEU A 163 -8.70 -4.22 -23.98
N ALA A 164 -9.10 -3.11 -23.40
CA ALA A 164 -9.80 -2.03 -24.08
C ALA A 164 -8.93 -1.42 -25.20
N ALA A 165 -7.66 -1.14 -24.91
CA ALA A 165 -6.71 -0.64 -25.92
C ALA A 165 -6.52 -1.63 -27.07
N TYR A 166 -6.44 -2.93 -26.78
CA TYR A 166 -6.36 -3.99 -27.80
C TYR A 166 -7.61 -4.05 -28.67
N LEU A 167 -8.81 -4.03 -28.08
CA LEU A 167 -10.08 -4.06 -28.79
C LEU A 167 -10.26 -2.81 -29.66
N LEU A 168 -9.92 -1.64 -29.12
CA LEU A 168 -10.00 -0.38 -29.87
C LEU A 168 -9.02 -0.36 -31.03
N SER A 169 -7.79 -0.81 -30.85
CA SER A 169 -6.81 -0.95 -31.93
C SER A 169 -7.29 -1.88 -33.03
N ARG A 170 -7.94 -2.99 -32.65
CA ARG A 170 -8.52 -3.93 -33.61
C ARG A 170 -9.71 -3.31 -34.39
N ALA A 171 -10.58 -2.57 -33.69
CA ALA A 171 -11.74 -1.93 -34.33
C ALA A 171 -11.34 -0.79 -35.27
N LEU A 172 -10.32 0.00 -34.91
CA LEU A 172 -9.78 1.06 -35.75
C LEU A 172 -9.11 0.49 -37.01
N ASN A 173 -8.34 -0.60 -36.89
CA ASN A 173 -7.73 -1.25 -38.05
C ASN A 173 -8.76 -1.79 -39.02
N ALA A 174 -9.89 -2.34 -38.56
CA ALA A 174 -10.94 -2.85 -39.41
C ALA A 174 -11.69 -1.73 -40.18
N ARG A 175 -11.84 -0.55 -39.57
CA ARG A 175 -12.61 0.54 -40.17
C ARG A 175 -11.81 1.47 -41.11
N VAL A 176 -10.47 1.56 -40.91
CA VAL A 176 -9.65 2.53 -41.63
C VAL A 176 -8.85 1.87 -42.75
N THR A 177 -8.42 0.64 -42.60
CA THR A 177 -7.50 -0.01 -43.52
C THR A 177 -8.20 -0.72 -44.69
N GLU A 178 -9.41 -1.25 -44.48
CA GLU A 178 -10.17 -1.94 -45.52
C GLU A 178 -10.67 -0.99 -46.63
N PRO A 179 -11.29 0.18 -46.33
CA PRO A 179 -11.78 1.05 -47.40
C PRO A 179 -10.67 1.73 -48.18
N LEU A 180 -9.48 1.98 -47.59
CA LEU A 180 -8.35 2.58 -48.30
C LEU A 180 -7.70 1.59 -49.30
N ALA A 181 -7.64 0.32 -48.95
CA ALA A 181 -7.14 -0.72 -49.85
C ALA A 181 -8.07 -0.93 -51.05
N ALA A 182 -9.37 -0.83 -50.85
CA ALA A 182 -10.36 -0.92 -51.93
C ALA A 182 -10.26 0.27 -52.91
N LEU A 183 -10.06 1.50 -52.39
CA LEU A 183 -9.85 2.69 -53.25
C LEU A 183 -8.54 2.64 -54.02
N ALA A 184 -7.45 2.15 -53.39
CA ALA A 184 -6.17 1.98 -54.10
C ALA A 184 -6.24 0.94 -55.22
N ALA A 185 -7.00 -0.14 -55.04
CA ALA A 185 -7.21 -1.15 -56.08
C ALA A 185 -7.98 -0.61 -57.26
N ILE A 186 -9.01 0.22 -57.03
CA ILE A 186 -9.80 0.85 -58.11
C ILE A 186 -8.96 1.87 -58.90
N MET A 187 -8.10 2.63 -58.22
CA MET A 187 -7.22 3.59 -58.88
C MET A 187 -6.14 2.92 -59.72
N SER A 188 -5.62 1.76 -59.34
CA SER A 188 -4.65 1.02 -60.17
C SER A 188 -5.27 0.46 -61.42
N GLU A 189 -6.53 0.04 -61.39
CA GLU A 189 -7.28 -0.48 -62.57
C GLU A 189 -7.63 0.61 -63.63
N VAL A 190 -7.81 1.85 -63.15
CA VAL A 190 -8.05 3.01 -63.98
C VAL A 190 -6.76 3.51 -64.68
N THR A 191 -5.58 3.27 -64.14
CA THR A 191 -4.30 3.74 -64.71
C THR A 191 -3.73 2.78 -65.76
N GLU A 192 -4.19 1.52 -65.78
CA GLU A 192 -3.78 0.52 -66.80
C GLU A 192 -4.67 0.50 -68.07
N ARG A 193 -5.68 1.36 -68.16
CA ARG A 193 -6.46 1.58 -69.38
C ARG A 193 -6.06 2.88 -70.05
#